data_3147ed3042a5630b32c8d64707493174
#
_entry.id   3147ed3042a5630b32c8d64707493174
#
_cell.length_a   1.000
_cell.length_b   1.000
_cell.length_c   1.000
_cell.angle_alpha   90.00
_cell.angle_beta   90.00
_cell.angle_gamma   90.00
#
_symmetry.space_group_name_H-M   'P 1'
#
loop_
_entity.id
_entity.type
_entity.pdbx_description
1 polymer ?
#
loop_
_entity_poly.entity_id
_entity_poly.type
_entity_poly.pdbx_seq_one_letter_code
_entity_poly.pdbx_strand_id
1 'polypeptide(L)'
;MEYFPFQGSGTDTEELNNIIATGAQAIINNLTLLEREITKFKTSQKREWMIKGELYYEGEHDILTHERKVIGVGGRLVKAENLPNNRILDNQYAKLVDQKVNYQLGKPLTLETENDTYLKLLQKIFNKRFHRTLRNMGLDALNGGIAWLYPYYNEQGEFTFKRFPNSEILPFWKDAEHTILDSAVRMYTESGYEGDKEVLYEKVEVYTSNGVKCYVWFNGRLVEDVEKPPISYLTIEDEDGKEIQLNWQRVPLIPFKFNIKEIPLLKRVKSLQDGINTMLSDFENNMQEDARSTILILHNYDGQNLGEFRRNLAQYGAVKVRSSDGSKGGVESLQIEVNSDNYKAILSLFKKALIENGRGYDAKDERMANNPNQMNIQSMYSDIDLDANGIETEFQASFEELLWFVNMHLANTNQGDYENEEVNVIFNRDILINEMEVVEVLDKSAYLPLETRIAQHPYVSDVQLELKRLKQEQKEQMDQYDNYETTFKEKQGGVDGTTT
;
A
#
# COMPACT_ATOMS: atom_id res chain seq x y z
N MET A 1 -0.12 -37.35 19.97
CA MET A 1 -0.76 -36.03 19.69
C MET A 1 -0.70 -35.90 18.20
N GLU A 2 -1.80 -36.13 17.51
CA GLU A 2 -1.85 -35.91 16.05
C GLU A 2 -1.69 -34.42 15.78
N TYR A 3 -0.65 -34.10 15.03
CA TYR A 3 -0.38 -32.73 14.61
C TYR A 3 -1.39 -32.34 13.54
N PHE A 4 -2.39 -31.57 13.92
CA PHE A 4 -3.26 -30.89 12.96
C PHE A 4 -2.54 -29.62 12.49
N PRO A 5 -2.15 -29.52 11.23
CA PRO A 5 -1.39 -28.36 10.71
C PRO A 5 -2.19 -27.05 10.72
N PHE A 6 -3.45 -27.07 11.10
CA PHE A 6 -4.35 -25.92 11.15
C PHE A 6 -4.72 -25.47 12.57
N GLN A 7 -4.11 -26.06 13.62
CA GLN A 7 -4.31 -25.55 14.98
C GLN A 7 -3.58 -24.22 15.16
N GLY A 8 -4.32 -23.13 15.20
CA GLY A 8 -3.81 -21.81 15.56
C GLY A 8 -4.21 -20.63 14.69
N SER A 9 -4.76 -20.86 13.51
CA SER A 9 -5.50 -19.85 12.75
C SER A 9 -6.87 -20.40 12.46
N GLY A 10 -7.95 -19.67 12.77
CA GLY A 10 -9.29 -20.07 12.33
C GLY A 10 -9.21 -20.43 10.86
N THR A 11 -9.66 -21.65 10.51
CA THR A 11 -9.72 -22.04 9.11
C THR A 11 -10.90 -21.33 8.47
N ASP A 12 -10.82 -21.04 7.16
CA ASP A 12 -11.95 -20.49 6.39
C ASP A 12 -13.24 -21.31 6.65
N THR A 13 -13.10 -22.62 6.90
CA THR A 13 -14.20 -23.53 7.26
C THR A 13 -14.77 -23.27 8.65
N GLU A 14 -13.94 -22.92 9.61
CA GLU A 14 -14.37 -22.61 10.98
C GLU A 14 -15.09 -21.25 11.03
N GLU A 15 -14.60 -20.28 10.29
CA GLU A 15 -15.24 -18.99 10.07
C GLU A 15 -16.60 -19.17 9.36
N LEU A 16 -16.66 -19.95 8.29
CA LEU A 16 -17.88 -20.30 7.58
C LEU A 16 -18.90 -21.00 8.49
N ASN A 17 -18.48 -21.98 9.28
CA ASN A 17 -19.37 -22.67 10.22
C ASN A 17 -19.88 -21.74 11.32
N ASN A 18 -19.08 -20.79 11.79
CA ASN A 18 -19.51 -19.77 12.74
C ASN A 18 -20.53 -18.81 12.12
N ILE A 19 -20.33 -18.39 10.87
CA ILE A 19 -21.27 -17.53 10.13
C ILE A 19 -22.59 -18.27 9.90
N ILE A 20 -22.55 -19.54 9.49
CA ILE A 20 -23.75 -20.38 9.27
C ILE A 20 -24.49 -20.65 10.59
N ALA A 21 -23.76 -20.96 11.67
CA ALA A 21 -24.35 -21.37 12.94
C ALA A 21 -24.96 -20.19 13.72
N THR A 22 -24.40 -19.00 13.63
CA THR A 22 -24.82 -17.85 14.46
C THR A 22 -25.40 -16.68 13.67
N GLY A 23 -25.07 -16.55 12.36
CA GLY A 23 -25.31 -15.35 11.56
C GLY A 23 -24.60 -14.12 12.16
N ALA A 24 -24.06 -13.25 11.31
CA ALA A 24 -23.34 -12.06 11.79
C ALA A 24 -24.26 -11.13 12.62
N GLN A 25 -25.53 -11.03 12.26
CA GLN A 25 -26.52 -10.27 13.02
C GLN A 25 -26.79 -10.79 14.43
N ALA A 26 -26.72 -12.11 14.64
CA ALA A 26 -26.86 -12.70 15.97
C ALA A 26 -25.68 -12.31 16.89
N ILE A 27 -24.48 -12.20 16.34
CA ILE A 27 -23.29 -11.74 17.08
C ILE A 27 -23.44 -10.27 17.47
N ILE A 28 -23.86 -9.42 16.54
CA ILE A 28 -23.98 -7.98 16.74
C ILE A 28 -25.09 -7.62 17.73
N ASN A 29 -26.19 -8.35 17.72
CA ASN A 29 -27.30 -8.15 18.64
C ASN A 29 -27.03 -8.70 20.05
N ASN A 30 -25.97 -9.50 20.24
CA ASN A 30 -25.54 -10.03 21.52
C ASN A 30 -24.23 -9.38 21.96
N LEU A 31 -24.28 -8.38 22.84
CA LEU A 31 -23.12 -7.63 23.31
C LEU A 31 -22.01 -8.54 23.84
N THR A 32 -22.34 -9.62 24.57
CA THR A 32 -21.33 -10.52 25.11
C THR A 32 -20.56 -11.29 24.02
N LEU A 33 -21.26 -11.70 22.96
CA LEU A 33 -20.60 -12.33 21.80
C LEU A 33 -19.75 -11.30 21.04
N LEU A 34 -20.26 -10.10 20.85
CA LEU A 34 -19.55 -9.02 20.19
C LEU A 34 -18.27 -8.63 20.95
N GLU A 35 -18.34 -8.48 22.27
CA GLU A 35 -17.18 -8.25 23.15
C GLU A 35 -16.10 -9.32 22.99
N ARG A 36 -16.53 -10.58 22.88
CA ARG A 36 -15.60 -11.69 22.64
C ARG A 36 -14.91 -11.61 21.28
N GLU A 37 -15.66 -11.34 20.21
CA GLU A 37 -15.10 -11.22 18.87
C GLU A 37 -14.18 -9.99 18.74
N ILE A 38 -14.52 -8.86 19.35
CA ILE A 38 -13.65 -7.69 19.46
C ILE A 38 -12.35 -8.05 20.18
N THR A 39 -12.42 -8.78 21.31
CA THR A 39 -11.23 -9.19 22.07
C THR A 39 -10.35 -10.12 21.24
N LYS A 40 -10.93 -11.09 20.53
CA LYS A 40 -10.19 -11.97 19.62
C LYS A 40 -9.49 -11.16 18.52
N PHE A 41 -10.18 -10.22 17.89
CA PHE A 41 -9.60 -9.42 16.83
C PHE A 41 -8.46 -8.53 17.34
N LYS A 42 -8.63 -7.87 18.49
CA LYS A 42 -7.58 -7.04 19.12
C LYS A 42 -6.27 -7.82 19.33
N THR A 43 -6.36 -9.12 19.60
CA THR A 43 -5.20 -10.01 19.83
C THR A 43 -4.88 -10.92 18.65
N SER A 44 -5.56 -10.74 17.52
CA SER A 44 -5.40 -11.61 16.36
C SER A 44 -4.08 -11.39 15.64
N GLN A 45 -3.52 -12.45 15.13
CA GLN A 45 -2.33 -12.39 14.29
C GLN A 45 -2.58 -11.57 12.99
N LYS A 46 -3.82 -11.62 12.46
CA LYS A 46 -4.21 -10.84 11.29
C LYS A 46 -4.04 -9.34 11.55
N ARG A 47 -4.59 -8.84 12.65
CA ARG A 47 -4.46 -7.43 13.06
C ARG A 47 -3.01 -7.04 13.35
N GLU A 48 -2.24 -7.92 13.99
CA GLU A 48 -0.81 -7.70 14.23
C GLU A 48 -0.03 -7.47 12.92
N TRP A 49 -0.31 -8.27 11.89
CA TRP A 49 0.31 -8.10 10.58
C TRP A 49 -0.11 -6.83 9.86
N MET A 50 -1.36 -6.37 10.01
CA MET A 50 -1.83 -5.09 9.48
C MET A 50 -1.03 -3.92 10.10
N ILE A 51 -0.91 -3.90 11.41
CA ILE A 51 -0.15 -2.89 12.14
C ILE A 51 1.34 -2.95 11.76
N LYS A 52 1.93 -4.14 11.70
CA LYS A 52 3.33 -4.30 11.29
C LYS A 52 3.60 -3.82 9.87
N GLY A 53 2.68 -4.05 8.94
CA GLY A 53 2.80 -3.56 7.57
C GLY A 53 2.90 -2.05 7.50
N GLU A 54 2.06 -1.35 8.26
CA GLU A 54 2.06 0.11 8.35
C GLU A 54 3.33 0.63 9.03
N LEU A 55 3.71 0.08 10.19
CA LEU A 55 4.94 0.46 10.88
C LEU A 55 6.20 0.27 10.01
N TYR A 56 6.29 -0.85 9.30
CA TYR A 56 7.43 -1.09 8.38
C TYR A 56 7.45 -0.12 7.21
N TYR A 57 6.28 0.25 6.68
CA TYR A 57 6.19 1.28 5.65
C TYR A 57 6.67 2.64 6.17
N GLU A 58 6.28 3.02 7.38
CA GLU A 58 6.68 4.26 8.05
C GLU A 58 8.16 4.28 8.51
N GLY A 59 8.84 3.14 8.48
CA GLY A 59 10.24 3.02 8.89
C GLY A 59 10.45 2.54 10.32
N GLU A 60 9.40 2.13 11.02
CA GLU A 60 9.47 1.59 12.38
C GLU A 60 9.71 0.07 12.35
N HIS A 61 10.93 -0.32 11.97
CA HIS A 61 11.33 -1.72 11.85
C HIS A 61 11.84 -2.29 13.17
N ASP A 62 11.74 -3.62 13.31
CA ASP A 62 12.20 -4.36 14.50
C ASP A 62 13.68 -4.09 14.84
N ILE A 63 14.53 -3.76 13.84
CA ILE A 63 15.94 -3.44 14.06
C ILE A 63 16.14 -2.22 14.97
N LEU A 64 15.22 -1.25 14.99
CA LEU A 64 15.33 -0.05 15.79
C LEU A 64 15.27 -0.34 17.31
N THR A 65 14.67 -1.46 17.69
CA THR A 65 14.57 -1.93 19.07
C THR A 65 15.57 -3.04 19.39
N HIS A 66 16.37 -3.48 18.40
CA HIS A 66 17.30 -4.58 18.56
C HIS A 66 18.38 -4.25 19.59
N GLU A 67 18.62 -5.18 20.51
CA GLU A 67 19.71 -5.12 21.49
C GLU A 67 20.75 -6.20 21.21
N ARG A 68 22.00 -5.78 21.05
CA ARG A 68 23.11 -6.73 20.90
C ARG A 68 23.34 -7.47 22.21
N LYS A 69 23.37 -8.79 22.13
CA LYS A 69 23.57 -9.66 23.28
C LYS A 69 24.84 -10.47 23.12
N VAL A 70 25.55 -10.68 24.21
CA VAL A 70 26.77 -11.50 24.31
C VAL A 70 26.60 -12.57 25.39
N ILE A 71 27.40 -13.63 25.30
CA ILE A 71 27.42 -14.67 26.33
C ILE A 71 28.15 -14.08 27.55
N GLY A 72 27.40 -13.86 28.61
CA GLY A 72 27.94 -13.39 29.90
C GLY A 72 28.45 -14.52 30.80
N VAL A 73 28.82 -14.16 31.99
CA VAL A 73 29.26 -15.11 33.03
C VAL A 73 28.13 -16.10 33.30
N GLY A 74 28.45 -17.39 33.24
CA GLY A 74 27.46 -18.47 33.43
C GLY A 74 26.69 -18.88 32.18
N GLY A 75 27.11 -18.46 30.94
CA GLY A 75 26.55 -18.92 29.67
C GLY A 75 25.20 -18.31 29.30
N ARG A 76 24.71 -17.31 30.02
CA ARG A 76 23.46 -16.58 29.71
C ARG A 76 23.74 -15.41 28.81
N LEU A 77 22.80 -15.16 27.86
CA LEU A 77 22.84 -13.98 27.02
C LEU A 77 22.55 -12.73 27.88
N VAL A 78 23.46 -11.77 27.84
CA VAL A 78 23.35 -10.45 28.50
C VAL A 78 23.51 -9.35 27.46
N LYS A 79 22.96 -8.17 27.72
CA LYS A 79 23.15 -6.99 26.87
C LYS A 79 24.65 -6.61 26.82
N ALA A 80 25.13 -6.33 25.62
CA ALA A 80 26.52 -5.92 25.39
C ALA A 80 26.67 -4.40 25.59
N GLU A 81 26.99 -3.95 26.78
CA GLU A 81 27.13 -2.51 27.09
C GLU A 81 28.40 -1.89 26.48
N ASN A 82 29.42 -2.70 26.23
CA ASN A 82 30.76 -2.23 25.79
C ASN A 82 30.97 -2.36 24.27
N LEU A 83 30.03 -2.93 23.54
CA LEU A 83 30.16 -3.14 22.13
C LEU A 83 29.21 -2.19 21.34
N PRO A 84 29.62 -1.78 20.16
CA PRO A 84 28.74 -0.98 19.32
C PRO A 84 27.43 -1.75 19.00
N ASN A 85 26.33 -1.04 19.02
CA ASN A 85 25.03 -1.56 18.68
C ASN A 85 24.33 -0.58 17.71
N ASN A 86 24.85 -0.54 16.50
CA ASN A 86 24.28 0.26 15.44
C ASN A 86 22.96 -0.37 14.98
N ARG A 87 22.00 0.46 14.61
CA ARG A 87 20.66 0.07 14.18
C ARG A 87 20.38 0.76 12.86
N ILE A 88 20.88 0.16 11.78
CA ILE A 88 20.78 0.73 10.44
C ILE A 88 19.52 0.23 9.77
N LEU A 89 18.74 1.17 9.30
CA LEU A 89 17.52 0.94 8.54
C LEU A 89 17.75 1.21 7.07
N ASP A 90 17.51 0.20 6.21
CA ASP A 90 17.42 0.34 4.76
C ASP A 90 16.02 -0.12 4.33
N ASN A 91 15.07 0.82 4.25
CA ASN A 91 13.66 0.51 4.01
C ASN A 91 13.38 0.17 2.54
N GLN A 92 13.72 -1.07 2.14
CA GLN A 92 13.40 -1.59 0.82
C GLN A 92 11.90 -1.95 0.69
N TYR A 93 11.23 -2.23 1.82
CA TYR A 93 9.81 -2.52 1.85
C TYR A 93 8.96 -1.32 1.41
N ALA A 94 9.19 -0.13 1.98
CA ALA A 94 8.47 1.08 1.58
C ALA A 94 8.67 1.38 0.09
N LYS A 95 9.91 1.24 -0.41
CA LYS A 95 10.22 1.38 -1.83
C LYS A 95 9.40 0.42 -2.70
N LEU A 96 9.25 -0.82 -2.27
CA LEU A 96 8.47 -1.84 -2.99
C LEU A 96 6.97 -1.51 -3.01
N VAL A 97 6.43 -1.07 -1.86
CA VAL A 97 5.03 -0.62 -1.74
C VAL A 97 4.77 0.57 -2.66
N ASP A 98 5.61 1.60 -2.60
CA ASP A 98 5.50 2.79 -3.46
C ASP A 98 5.57 2.43 -4.95
N GLN A 99 6.45 1.51 -5.32
CA GLN A 99 6.60 1.03 -6.69
C GLN A 99 5.30 0.40 -7.20
N LYS A 100 4.69 -0.51 -6.41
CA LYS A 100 3.43 -1.18 -6.77
C LYS A 100 2.26 -0.23 -6.86
N VAL A 101 2.13 0.68 -5.90
CA VAL A 101 1.04 1.67 -5.89
C VAL A 101 1.19 2.64 -7.06
N ASN A 102 2.40 3.13 -7.34
CA ASN A 102 2.61 4.01 -8.48
C ASN A 102 2.39 3.29 -9.81
N TYR A 103 2.76 2.02 -9.90
CA TYR A 103 2.54 1.21 -11.09
C TYR A 103 1.05 1.06 -11.43
N GLN A 104 0.21 0.75 -10.43
CA GLN A 104 -1.22 0.47 -10.61
C GLN A 104 -2.10 1.73 -10.54
N LEU A 105 -1.77 2.67 -9.65
CA LEU A 105 -2.61 3.82 -9.27
C LEU A 105 -1.90 5.17 -9.46
N GLY A 106 -0.77 5.20 -10.16
CA GLY A 106 -0.02 6.42 -10.44
C GLY A 106 -0.71 7.34 -11.45
N LYS A 107 -1.48 6.76 -12.37
CA LYS A 107 -2.26 7.48 -13.38
C LYS A 107 -3.74 7.50 -13.03
N PRO A 108 -4.51 8.52 -13.45
CA PRO A 108 -5.96 8.56 -13.27
C PRO A 108 -6.64 7.37 -13.93
N LEU A 109 -7.73 6.91 -13.32
CA LEU A 109 -8.60 5.89 -13.89
C LEU A 109 -9.29 6.41 -15.15
N THR A 110 -9.54 5.52 -16.08
CA THR A 110 -10.49 5.75 -17.20
C THR A 110 -11.78 5.04 -16.89
N LEU A 111 -12.89 5.75 -17.06
CA LEU A 111 -14.24 5.22 -16.93
C LEU A 111 -14.87 5.18 -18.30
N GLU A 112 -15.45 4.03 -18.68
CA GLU A 112 -16.14 3.85 -19.94
C GLU A 112 -17.56 3.38 -19.67
N THR A 113 -18.53 4.03 -20.29
CA THR A 113 -19.95 3.68 -20.31
C THR A 113 -20.57 4.20 -21.60
N GLU A 114 -21.64 3.58 -22.07
CA GLU A 114 -22.36 4.01 -23.26
C GLU A 114 -23.13 5.32 -23.04
N ASN A 115 -23.40 5.70 -21.78
CA ASN A 115 -24.18 6.87 -21.42
C ASN A 115 -23.31 8.09 -21.11
N ASP A 116 -23.18 9.01 -22.08
CA ASP A 116 -22.38 10.25 -21.94
C ASP A 116 -22.82 11.15 -20.77
N THR A 117 -24.10 11.15 -20.41
CA THR A 117 -24.60 11.96 -19.28
C THR A 117 -24.14 11.36 -17.97
N TYR A 118 -24.24 10.07 -17.83
CA TYR A 118 -23.77 9.34 -16.67
C TYR A 118 -22.26 9.45 -16.52
N LEU A 119 -21.50 9.31 -17.61
CA LEU A 119 -20.04 9.49 -17.59
C LEU A 119 -19.61 10.84 -17.00
N LYS A 120 -20.29 11.94 -17.40
CA LYS A 120 -20.00 13.28 -16.87
C LYS A 120 -20.30 13.39 -15.37
N LEU A 121 -21.31 12.70 -14.87
CA LEU A 121 -21.63 12.66 -13.43
C LEU A 121 -20.58 11.86 -12.67
N LEU A 122 -20.18 10.70 -13.18
CA LEU A 122 -19.12 9.90 -12.60
C LEU A 122 -17.79 10.67 -12.54
N GLN A 123 -17.42 11.40 -13.58
CA GLN A 123 -16.20 12.21 -13.62
C GLN A 123 -16.19 13.35 -12.58
N LYS A 124 -17.36 13.87 -12.19
CA LYS A 124 -17.47 14.86 -11.10
C LYS A 124 -17.22 14.21 -9.72
N ILE A 125 -17.72 12.99 -9.51
CA ILE A 125 -17.58 12.25 -8.26
C ILE A 125 -16.14 11.70 -8.15
N PHE A 126 -15.65 11.04 -9.20
CA PHE A 126 -14.31 10.45 -9.27
C PHE A 126 -13.26 11.45 -9.76
N ASN A 127 -13.23 12.60 -9.13
CA ASN A 127 -12.32 13.70 -9.44
C ASN A 127 -10.90 13.46 -8.90
N LYS A 128 -10.02 14.47 -9.03
CA LYS A 128 -8.63 14.42 -8.54
C LYS A 128 -8.51 14.12 -7.05
N ARG A 129 -9.48 14.56 -6.23
CA ARG A 129 -9.51 14.27 -4.79
C ARG A 129 -9.77 12.78 -4.53
N PHE A 130 -10.72 12.21 -5.27
CA PHE A 130 -10.99 10.77 -5.21
C PHE A 130 -9.76 9.96 -5.65
N HIS A 131 -9.10 10.36 -6.74
CA HIS A 131 -7.89 9.68 -7.22
C HIS A 131 -6.79 9.66 -6.14
N ARG A 132 -6.58 10.79 -5.43
CA ARG A 132 -5.67 10.81 -4.29
C ARG A 132 -6.09 9.84 -3.18
N THR A 133 -7.40 9.76 -2.88
CA THR A 133 -7.94 8.81 -1.90
C THR A 133 -7.69 7.38 -2.33
N LEU A 134 -7.95 7.05 -3.60
CA LEU A 134 -7.73 5.72 -4.17
C LEU A 134 -6.26 5.29 -4.12
N ARG A 135 -5.34 6.20 -4.44
CA ARG A 135 -3.90 5.93 -4.32
C ARG A 135 -3.51 5.59 -2.88
N ASN A 136 -4.04 6.32 -1.91
CA ASN A 136 -3.82 6.04 -0.50
C ASN A 136 -4.50 4.71 -0.07
N MET A 137 -5.65 4.36 -0.65
CA MET A 137 -6.28 3.04 -0.46
C MET A 137 -5.37 1.91 -0.96
N GLY A 138 -4.64 2.13 -2.06
CA GLY A 138 -3.63 1.19 -2.54
C GLY A 138 -2.51 0.96 -1.52
N LEU A 139 -2.01 2.03 -0.88
CA LEU A 139 -1.03 1.93 0.22
C LEU A 139 -1.58 1.12 1.39
N ASP A 140 -2.79 1.45 1.84
CA ASP A 140 -3.46 0.77 2.96
C ASP A 140 -3.69 -0.72 2.63
N ALA A 141 -4.12 -1.04 1.39
CA ALA A 141 -4.35 -2.42 0.95
C ALA A 141 -3.06 -3.25 0.91
N LEU A 142 -1.96 -2.69 0.42
CA LEU A 142 -0.66 -3.40 0.41
C LEU A 142 -0.11 -3.61 1.82
N ASN A 143 -0.21 -2.61 2.69
CA ASN A 143 0.29 -2.70 4.06
C ASN A 143 -0.59 -3.55 4.98
N GLY A 144 -1.93 -3.50 4.80
CA GLY A 144 -2.88 -4.21 5.65
C GLY A 144 -3.48 -5.48 5.06
N GLY A 145 -3.28 -5.73 3.75
CA GLY A 145 -3.95 -6.80 3.01
C GLY A 145 -5.35 -6.43 2.50
N ILE A 146 -5.99 -5.46 3.14
CA ILE A 146 -7.32 -4.90 2.82
C ILE A 146 -7.34 -3.44 3.24
N ALA A 147 -8.06 -2.60 2.51
CA ALA A 147 -8.32 -1.21 2.85
C ALA A 147 -9.84 -0.93 2.86
N TRP A 148 -10.26 0.12 3.55
CA TRP A 148 -11.66 0.41 3.78
C TRP A 148 -12.04 1.81 3.32
N LEU A 149 -12.99 1.92 2.41
CA LEU A 149 -13.58 3.16 1.93
C LEU A 149 -14.98 3.34 2.51
N TYR A 150 -15.24 4.52 3.04
CA TYR A 150 -16.52 4.89 3.62
C TYR A 150 -17.14 6.04 2.82
N PRO A 151 -18.20 5.80 2.02
CA PRO A 151 -18.99 6.85 1.39
C PRO A 151 -19.93 7.49 2.41
N TYR A 152 -19.95 8.82 2.45
CA TYR A 152 -20.79 9.58 3.38
C TYR A 152 -21.12 10.96 2.84
N TYR A 153 -22.08 11.63 3.47
CA TYR A 153 -22.35 13.04 3.23
C TYR A 153 -21.65 13.89 4.28
N ASN A 154 -20.91 14.92 3.82
CA ASN A 154 -20.27 15.86 4.74
C ASN A 154 -21.29 16.87 5.32
N GLU A 155 -20.83 17.76 6.19
CA GLU A 155 -21.67 18.79 6.82
C GLU A 155 -22.31 19.75 5.81
N GLN A 156 -21.79 19.85 4.60
CA GLN A 156 -22.32 20.64 3.50
C GLN A 156 -23.31 19.85 2.63
N GLY A 157 -23.60 18.60 2.97
CA GLY A 157 -24.47 17.73 2.20
C GLY A 157 -23.83 17.17 0.91
N GLU A 158 -22.51 17.29 0.75
CA GLU A 158 -21.81 16.76 -0.42
C GLU A 158 -21.47 15.28 -0.20
N PHE A 159 -21.73 14.45 -1.22
CA PHE A 159 -21.32 13.06 -1.23
C PHE A 159 -19.80 12.94 -1.39
N THR A 160 -19.15 12.31 -0.43
CA THR A 160 -17.69 12.22 -0.36
C THR A 160 -17.22 10.90 0.25
N PHE A 161 -15.92 10.70 0.31
CA PHE A 161 -15.30 9.45 0.73
C PHE A 161 -14.28 9.67 1.82
N LYS A 162 -14.25 8.74 2.79
CA LYS A 162 -13.29 8.70 3.90
C LYS A 162 -12.65 7.32 3.94
N ARG A 163 -11.36 7.25 4.24
CA ARG A 163 -10.66 5.99 4.51
C ARG A 163 -10.67 5.70 6.00
N PHE A 164 -10.78 4.43 6.35
CA PHE A 164 -10.53 3.98 7.71
C PHE A 164 -9.26 3.13 7.76
N PRO A 165 -8.44 3.25 8.82
CA PRO A 165 -7.30 2.37 9.04
C PRO A 165 -7.73 0.90 9.07
N ASN A 166 -7.00 0.05 8.36
CA ASN A 166 -7.34 -1.36 8.23
C ASN A 166 -7.36 -2.12 9.56
N SER A 167 -6.47 -1.78 10.48
CA SER A 167 -6.37 -2.37 11.81
C SER A 167 -7.49 -1.96 12.78
N GLU A 168 -8.33 -0.98 12.39
CA GLU A 168 -9.49 -0.54 13.18
C GLU A 168 -10.76 -1.31 12.84
N ILE A 169 -10.85 -1.99 11.69
CA ILE A 169 -12.08 -2.59 11.17
C ILE A 169 -12.10 -4.10 11.39
N LEU A 170 -13.09 -4.58 12.11
CA LEU A 170 -13.46 -6.00 12.21
C LEU A 170 -14.69 -6.23 11.33
N PRO A 171 -14.54 -6.84 10.15
CA PRO A 171 -15.66 -7.15 9.27
C PRO A 171 -16.36 -8.45 9.69
N PHE A 172 -17.68 -8.50 9.43
CA PHE A 172 -18.49 -9.70 9.48
C PHE A 172 -19.09 -9.95 8.10
N TRP A 173 -18.68 -11.05 7.48
CA TRP A 173 -19.06 -11.40 6.13
C TRP A 173 -20.27 -12.33 6.09
N LYS A 174 -21.04 -12.30 5.00
CA LYS A 174 -22.13 -13.26 4.74
C LYS A 174 -21.63 -14.55 4.09
N ASP A 175 -20.45 -14.50 3.50
CA ASP A 175 -19.88 -15.58 2.70
C ASP A 175 -18.40 -15.81 3.03
N ALA A 176 -17.90 -17.00 2.71
CA ALA A 176 -16.51 -17.40 2.97
C ALA A 176 -15.49 -16.75 2.04
N GLU A 177 -15.93 -16.18 0.91
CA GLU A 177 -15.07 -15.49 -0.06
C GLU A 177 -14.95 -14.00 0.27
N HIS A 178 -15.65 -13.57 1.32
CA HIS A 178 -15.64 -12.17 1.78
C HIS A 178 -16.13 -11.20 0.70
N THR A 179 -17.18 -11.57 -0.03
CA THR A 179 -17.73 -10.73 -1.10
C THR A 179 -18.83 -9.81 -0.60
N ILE A 180 -19.64 -10.25 0.38
CA ILE A 180 -20.77 -9.50 0.91
C ILE A 180 -20.55 -9.18 2.38
N LEU A 181 -20.41 -7.89 2.69
CA LEU A 181 -20.29 -7.40 4.06
C LEU A 181 -21.69 -7.33 4.72
N ASP A 182 -21.90 -8.06 5.80
CA ASP A 182 -23.15 -8.02 6.58
C ASP A 182 -23.14 -6.88 7.61
N SER A 183 -22.00 -6.67 8.24
CA SER A 183 -21.77 -5.65 9.24
C SER A 183 -20.29 -5.48 9.52
N ALA A 184 -19.91 -4.40 10.19
CA ALA A 184 -18.54 -4.18 10.61
C ALA A 184 -18.46 -3.46 11.93
N VAL A 185 -17.37 -3.67 12.66
CA VAL A 185 -17.06 -2.96 13.89
C VAL A 185 -15.77 -2.17 13.68
N ARG A 186 -15.83 -0.88 13.93
CA ARG A 186 -14.67 -0.02 13.97
C ARG A 186 -14.26 0.25 15.41
N MET A 187 -12.98 0.08 15.70
CA MET A 187 -12.39 0.34 17.01
C MET A 187 -11.26 1.37 16.86
N TYR A 188 -11.38 2.48 17.54
CA TYR A 188 -10.37 3.53 17.49
C TYR A 188 -10.23 4.20 18.87
N THR A 189 -9.17 4.98 19.02
CA THR A 189 -8.91 5.73 20.25
C THR A 189 -9.17 7.22 19.98
N GLU A 190 -9.91 7.84 20.87
CA GLU A 190 -10.18 9.27 20.86
C GLU A 190 -9.61 9.89 22.15
N SER A 191 -8.85 10.98 22.03
CA SER A 191 -8.38 11.71 23.19
C SER A 191 -9.46 12.66 23.70
N GLY A 192 -9.68 12.68 25.00
CA GLY A 192 -10.55 13.62 25.69
C GLY A 192 -9.90 14.12 26.98
N TYR A 193 -10.55 15.02 27.68
CA TYR A 193 -10.06 15.60 28.93
C TYR A 193 -10.98 15.33 30.07
N GLU A 194 -10.47 14.76 31.17
CA GLU A 194 -11.14 14.71 32.48
C GLU A 194 -10.46 15.71 33.41
N GLY A 195 -11.06 16.90 33.53
CA GLY A 195 -10.40 18.03 34.16
C GLY A 195 -9.16 18.46 33.37
N ASP A 196 -8.00 18.46 34.02
CA ASP A 196 -6.70 18.82 33.39
C ASP A 196 -5.92 17.61 32.85
N LYS A 197 -6.47 16.40 32.91
CA LYS A 197 -5.82 15.19 32.45
C LYS A 197 -6.35 14.74 31.11
N GLU A 198 -5.45 14.50 30.16
CA GLU A 198 -5.78 13.82 28.92
C GLU A 198 -6.09 12.34 29.19
N VAL A 199 -7.22 11.86 28.73
CA VAL A 199 -7.66 10.48 28.84
C VAL A 199 -7.96 9.95 27.45
N LEU A 200 -7.49 8.73 27.18
CA LEU A 200 -7.76 8.03 25.93
C LEU A 200 -8.99 7.14 26.09
N TYR A 201 -10.01 7.41 25.30
CA TYR A 201 -11.21 6.60 25.23
C TYR A 201 -11.13 5.64 24.04
N GLU A 202 -11.29 4.36 24.30
CA GLU A 202 -11.48 3.40 23.22
C GLU A 202 -12.93 3.44 22.77
N LYS A 203 -13.18 3.95 21.56
CA LYS A 203 -14.51 4.02 20.93
C LYS A 203 -14.74 2.82 20.03
N VAL A 204 -15.97 2.37 19.99
CA VAL A 204 -16.42 1.25 19.16
C VAL A 204 -17.67 1.66 18.41
N GLU A 205 -17.63 1.62 17.10
CA GLU A 205 -18.75 1.90 16.21
C GLU A 205 -19.16 0.61 15.50
N VAL A 206 -20.45 0.28 15.58
CA VAL A 206 -21.02 -0.90 14.93
C VAL A 206 -21.84 -0.48 13.73
N TYR A 207 -21.37 -0.79 12.56
CA TYR A 207 -21.96 -0.45 11.26
C TYR A 207 -22.87 -1.59 10.78
N THR A 208 -24.14 -1.28 10.54
CA THR A 208 -25.13 -2.22 10.00
C THR A 208 -25.92 -1.56 8.86
N SER A 209 -26.75 -2.28 8.13
CA SER A 209 -27.70 -1.67 7.17
C SER A 209 -28.68 -0.69 7.80
N ASN A 210 -28.88 -0.75 9.13
CA ASN A 210 -29.83 0.09 9.88
C ASN A 210 -29.19 1.30 10.56
N GLY A 211 -27.93 1.62 10.25
CA GLY A 211 -27.19 2.73 10.83
C GLY A 211 -26.01 2.28 11.70
N VAL A 212 -25.48 3.23 12.46
CA VAL A 212 -24.30 3.08 13.31
C VAL A 212 -24.70 3.15 14.78
N LYS A 213 -24.25 2.20 15.59
CA LYS A 213 -24.38 2.23 17.06
C LYS A 213 -23.00 2.51 17.65
N CYS A 214 -22.94 3.46 18.58
CA CYS A 214 -21.69 3.89 19.20
C CYS A 214 -21.58 3.36 20.63
N TYR A 215 -20.40 2.87 20.98
CA TYR A 215 -20.07 2.35 22.31
C TYR A 215 -18.70 2.85 22.76
N VAL A 216 -18.47 2.83 24.05
CA VAL A 216 -17.17 2.99 24.69
C VAL A 216 -16.70 1.63 25.20
N TRP A 217 -15.47 1.26 24.89
CA TRP A 217 -14.85 0.04 25.40
C TRP A 217 -14.24 0.31 26.77
N PHE A 218 -14.84 -0.24 27.80
CA PHE A 218 -14.37 -0.04 29.17
C PHE A 218 -14.24 -1.37 29.92
N ASN A 219 -13.05 -1.67 30.42
CA ASN A 219 -12.75 -2.89 31.16
C ASN A 219 -13.20 -4.20 30.46
N GLY A 220 -13.03 -4.26 29.15
CA GLY A 220 -13.40 -5.44 28.36
C GLY A 220 -14.89 -5.55 28.02
N ARG A 221 -15.66 -4.49 28.24
CA ARG A 221 -17.11 -4.44 27.98
C ARG A 221 -17.49 -3.24 27.13
N LEU A 222 -18.57 -3.41 26.39
CA LEU A 222 -19.20 -2.34 25.61
C LEU A 222 -20.23 -1.61 26.49
N VAL A 223 -20.05 -0.29 26.60
CA VAL A 223 -20.98 0.60 27.26
C VAL A 223 -21.53 1.55 26.20
N GLU A 224 -22.84 1.74 26.13
CA GLU A 224 -23.44 2.67 25.18
C GLU A 224 -22.85 4.07 25.33
N ASP A 225 -22.49 4.71 24.22
CA ASP A 225 -21.97 6.06 24.21
C ASP A 225 -23.12 7.04 24.30
N VAL A 226 -23.32 7.62 25.50
CA VAL A 226 -24.42 8.57 25.78
C VAL A 226 -24.26 9.86 24.96
N GLU A 227 -23.05 10.23 24.60
CA GLU A 227 -22.76 11.44 23.81
C GLU A 227 -23.04 11.25 22.31
N LYS A 228 -22.97 10.00 21.81
CA LYS A 228 -23.20 9.66 20.42
C LYS A 228 -24.32 8.61 20.30
N PRO A 229 -25.62 9.06 20.32
CA PRO A 229 -26.73 8.13 20.12
C PRO A 229 -26.65 7.42 18.76
N PRO A 230 -27.41 6.35 18.55
CA PRO A 230 -27.45 5.66 17.25
C PRO A 230 -27.71 6.64 16.11
N ILE A 231 -26.91 6.57 15.05
CA ILE A 231 -26.92 7.54 13.94
C ILE A 231 -27.34 6.82 12.68
N SER A 232 -28.28 7.41 11.95
CA SER A 232 -28.61 7.00 10.58
C SER A 232 -27.59 7.56 9.58
N TYR A 233 -27.37 6.88 8.49
CA TYR A 233 -26.38 7.29 7.48
C TYR A 233 -26.76 8.56 6.71
N LEU A 234 -28.07 8.81 6.60
CA LEU A 234 -28.65 9.90 5.80
C LEU A 234 -29.66 10.65 6.66
N THR A 235 -29.57 11.95 6.66
CA THR A 235 -30.63 12.84 7.21
C THR A 235 -31.08 13.75 6.08
N ILE A 236 -32.36 13.74 5.76
CA ILE A 236 -32.99 14.64 4.80
C ILE A 236 -34.02 15.48 5.49
N GLU A 237 -34.22 16.73 5.05
CA GLU A 237 -35.35 17.54 5.44
C GLU A 237 -36.52 17.32 4.49
N ASP A 238 -37.72 17.11 5.00
CA ASP A 238 -38.92 17.08 4.20
C ASP A 238 -39.42 18.49 3.86
N GLU A 239 -40.49 18.59 3.08
CA GLU A 239 -41.10 19.87 2.68
C GLU A 239 -41.56 20.72 3.87
N ASP A 240 -41.80 20.11 5.01
CA ASP A 240 -42.22 20.77 6.28
C ASP A 240 -41.03 21.13 7.18
N GLY A 241 -39.78 20.90 6.74
CA GLY A 241 -38.56 21.16 7.51
C GLY A 241 -38.30 20.16 8.65
N LYS A 242 -38.92 18.97 8.57
CA LYS A 242 -38.71 17.89 9.51
C LYS A 242 -37.61 16.97 9.06
N GLU A 243 -36.67 16.68 9.93
CA GLU A 243 -35.62 15.71 9.66
C GLU A 243 -36.15 14.27 9.54
N ILE A 244 -35.88 13.63 8.44
CA ILE A 244 -36.16 12.21 8.20
C ILE A 244 -34.81 11.48 8.16
N GLN A 245 -34.68 10.46 9.00
CA GLN A 245 -33.50 9.62 9.07
C GLN A 245 -33.68 8.41 8.15
N LEU A 246 -32.73 8.24 7.24
CA LEU A 246 -32.72 7.15 6.29
C LEU A 246 -31.39 6.37 6.39
N ASN A 247 -31.40 5.14 5.92
CA ASN A 247 -30.23 4.29 5.89
C ASN A 247 -30.01 3.72 4.50
N TRP A 248 -28.74 3.37 4.22
CA TRP A 248 -28.42 2.58 3.05
C TRP A 248 -28.99 1.16 3.20
N GLN A 249 -29.31 0.50 2.10
CA GLN A 249 -29.67 -0.93 2.11
C GLN A 249 -28.47 -1.83 2.34
N ARG A 250 -27.27 -1.30 2.21
CA ARG A 250 -25.98 -1.99 2.43
C ARG A 250 -25.15 -1.25 3.48
N VAL A 251 -24.19 -1.93 4.06
CA VAL A 251 -23.22 -1.32 4.98
C VAL A 251 -22.27 -0.43 4.17
N PRO A 252 -22.17 0.88 4.48
CA PRO A 252 -21.36 1.80 3.67
C PRO A 252 -19.85 1.68 3.98
N LEU A 253 -19.32 0.47 3.94
CA LEU A 253 -17.91 0.16 4.09
C LEU A 253 -17.48 -0.74 2.95
N ILE A 254 -16.70 -0.19 2.03
CA ILE A 254 -16.31 -0.89 0.82
C ILE A 254 -14.89 -1.42 0.98
N PRO A 255 -14.68 -2.74 0.90
CA PRO A 255 -13.38 -3.37 1.01
C PRO A 255 -12.60 -3.25 -0.31
N PHE A 256 -11.35 -2.82 -0.23
CA PHE A 256 -10.38 -2.86 -1.33
C PHE A 256 -9.26 -3.82 -0.94
N LYS A 257 -9.24 -5.01 -1.52
CA LYS A 257 -8.32 -6.06 -1.14
C LYS A 257 -7.06 -6.04 -1.99
N PHE A 258 -5.90 -6.25 -1.36
CA PHE A 258 -4.66 -6.49 -2.08
C PHE A 258 -4.65 -7.86 -2.76
N ASN A 259 -5.26 -8.84 -2.13
CA ASN A 259 -5.40 -10.21 -2.64
C ASN A 259 -6.57 -10.90 -1.94
N ILE A 260 -7.08 -11.98 -2.54
CA ILE A 260 -8.24 -12.72 -2.04
C ILE A 260 -8.06 -13.23 -0.59
N LYS A 261 -6.83 -13.46 -0.12
CA LYS A 261 -6.53 -13.92 1.24
C LYS A 261 -6.31 -12.78 2.23
N GLU A 262 -6.40 -11.53 1.80
CA GLU A 262 -6.22 -10.33 2.63
C GLU A 262 -4.89 -10.35 3.40
N ILE A 263 -3.83 -10.85 2.75
CA ILE A 263 -2.49 -10.99 3.35
C ILE A 263 -1.66 -9.75 3.01
N PRO A 264 -1.12 -9.01 4.00
CA PRO A 264 -0.21 -7.90 3.77
C PRO A 264 1.04 -8.29 2.98
N LEU A 265 1.51 -7.38 2.13
CA LEU A 265 2.73 -7.58 1.32
C LEU A 265 3.95 -7.84 2.20
N LEU A 266 4.05 -7.20 3.37
CA LEU A 266 5.14 -7.40 4.32
C LEU A 266 5.36 -8.87 4.67
N LYS A 267 4.28 -9.66 4.77
CA LYS A 267 4.37 -11.09 5.13
C LYS A 267 5.20 -11.91 4.14
N ARG A 268 5.30 -11.48 2.87
CA ARG A 268 6.13 -12.12 1.84
C ARG A 268 7.62 -11.81 1.99
N VAL A 269 7.98 -10.63 2.52
CA VAL A 269 9.34 -10.10 2.43
C VAL A 269 9.97 -9.70 3.77
N LYS A 270 9.22 -9.79 4.89
CA LYS A 270 9.69 -9.33 6.21
C LYS A 270 11.04 -9.93 6.60
N SER A 271 11.21 -11.24 6.45
CA SER A 271 12.46 -11.91 6.84
C SER A 271 13.68 -11.42 6.04
N LEU A 272 13.48 -11.10 4.75
CA LEU A 272 14.53 -10.53 3.90
C LEU A 272 14.83 -9.08 4.27
N GLN A 273 13.78 -8.29 4.57
CA GLN A 273 13.92 -6.92 5.04
C GLN A 273 14.69 -6.85 6.37
N ASP A 274 14.34 -7.71 7.32
CA ASP A 274 15.03 -7.81 8.61
C ASP A 274 16.48 -8.27 8.43
N GLY A 275 16.72 -9.22 7.53
CA GLY A 275 18.05 -9.69 7.18
C GLY A 275 18.94 -8.58 6.60
N ILE A 276 18.40 -7.72 5.72
CA ILE A 276 19.10 -6.56 5.17
C ILE A 276 19.51 -5.60 6.29
N ASN A 277 18.58 -5.24 7.17
CA ASN A 277 18.83 -4.31 8.27
C ASN A 277 19.86 -4.88 9.27
N THR A 278 19.74 -6.16 9.62
CA THR A 278 20.67 -6.84 10.53
C THR A 278 22.07 -6.91 9.93
N MET A 279 22.21 -7.28 8.66
CA MET A 279 23.50 -7.34 8.00
C MET A 279 24.20 -5.98 7.93
N LEU A 280 23.46 -4.91 7.60
CA LEU A 280 24.03 -3.56 7.57
C LEU A 280 24.47 -3.11 8.96
N SER A 281 23.66 -3.40 9.99
CA SER A 281 23.96 -3.08 11.37
C SER A 281 25.19 -3.85 11.88
N ASP A 282 25.28 -5.15 11.57
CA ASP A 282 26.41 -5.99 11.97
C ASP A 282 27.70 -5.61 11.23
N PHE A 283 27.59 -5.25 9.95
CA PHE A 283 28.73 -4.77 9.19
C PHE A 283 29.31 -3.49 9.81
N GLU A 284 28.47 -2.52 10.14
CA GLU A 284 28.89 -1.28 10.82
C GLU A 284 29.43 -1.56 12.21
N ASN A 285 28.78 -2.45 12.98
CA ASN A 285 29.26 -2.88 14.28
C ASN A 285 30.68 -3.47 14.19
N ASN A 286 30.89 -4.36 13.22
CA ASN A 286 32.18 -5.01 13.02
C ASN A 286 33.26 -4.02 12.56
N MET A 287 32.92 -3.08 11.67
CA MET A 287 33.85 -2.02 11.25
C MET A 287 34.27 -1.12 12.41
N GLN A 288 33.35 -0.82 13.32
CA GLN A 288 33.70 -0.04 14.56
C GLN A 288 34.49 -0.86 15.56
N GLU A 289 34.28 -2.17 15.61
CA GLU A 289 35.06 -3.08 16.46
C GLU A 289 36.44 -3.29 15.91
N ASP A 290 36.63 -3.49 14.61
CA ASP A 290 37.95 -3.71 13.99
C ASP A 290 38.92 -2.58 14.27
N ALA A 291 38.42 -1.34 14.35
CA ALA A 291 39.23 -0.20 14.80
C ALA A 291 39.70 -0.32 16.25
N ARG A 292 39.13 -1.22 17.07
CA ARG A 292 39.40 -1.40 18.52
C ARG A 292 39.76 -2.82 18.93
N SER A 293 39.54 -3.83 18.08
CA SER A 293 39.66 -5.25 18.41
C SER A 293 40.79 -5.95 17.67
N THR A 294 41.98 -5.40 17.78
CA THR A 294 43.16 -6.24 17.69
C THR A 294 43.11 -7.23 18.87
N ILE A 295 42.91 -8.52 18.58
CA ILE A 295 43.08 -9.56 19.59
C ILE A 295 44.57 -9.55 19.94
N LEU A 296 44.85 -9.11 21.12
CA LEU A 296 46.23 -9.11 21.59
C LEU A 296 46.50 -10.43 22.30
N ILE A 297 47.42 -11.21 21.75
CA ILE A 297 47.93 -12.42 22.38
C ILE A 297 49.07 -12.00 23.26
N LEU A 298 48.88 -12.17 24.57
CA LEU A 298 49.84 -11.78 25.56
C LEU A 298 50.73 -12.97 25.97
N HIS A 299 52.01 -12.85 25.73
CA HIS A 299 52.97 -13.82 26.17
C HIS A 299 53.68 -13.27 27.41
N ASN A 300 53.65 -13.98 28.56
CA ASN A 300 54.32 -13.63 29.81
C ASN A 300 54.00 -12.17 30.30
N TYR A 301 52.71 -11.82 30.29
CA TYR A 301 52.29 -10.52 30.83
C TYR A 301 52.51 -10.44 32.36
N ASP A 302 53.09 -9.34 32.81
CA ASP A 302 53.45 -9.09 34.22
C ASP A 302 52.40 -8.30 35.02
N GLY A 303 51.13 -8.36 34.62
CA GLY A 303 49.98 -7.71 35.25
C GLY A 303 49.03 -8.70 35.91
N GLN A 304 48.21 -8.20 36.86
CA GLN A 304 47.30 -9.05 37.65
C GLN A 304 46.02 -9.45 36.89
N ASN A 305 45.56 -8.63 35.94
CA ASN A 305 44.37 -8.93 35.18
C ASN A 305 44.32 -8.21 33.80
N LEU A 306 43.43 -8.70 32.92
CA LEU A 306 43.29 -8.15 31.57
C LEU A 306 42.67 -6.75 31.53
N GLY A 307 41.90 -6.34 32.56
CA GLY A 307 41.37 -5.00 32.70
C GLY A 307 42.44 -3.96 32.93
N GLU A 308 43.45 -4.30 33.78
CA GLU A 308 44.66 -3.48 34.02
C GLU A 308 45.47 -3.34 32.72
N PHE A 309 45.66 -4.43 32.00
CA PHE A 309 46.32 -4.43 30.68
C PHE A 309 45.67 -3.43 29.73
N ARG A 310 44.34 -3.51 29.54
CA ARG A 310 43.59 -2.61 28.64
C ARG A 310 43.67 -1.15 29.09
N ARG A 311 43.58 -0.90 30.38
CA ARG A 311 43.71 0.46 30.92
C ARG A 311 45.09 1.03 30.69
N ASN A 312 46.16 0.25 30.94
CA ASN A 312 47.53 0.67 30.73
C ASN A 312 47.82 0.91 29.23
N LEU A 313 47.32 0.05 28.35
CA LEU A 313 47.43 0.24 26.91
C LEU A 313 46.74 1.52 26.46
N ALA A 314 45.53 1.79 26.96
CA ALA A 314 44.73 2.98 26.59
C ALA A 314 45.36 4.27 27.17
N GLN A 315 45.91 4.22 28.36
CA GLN A 315 46.45 5.40 29.09
C GLN A 315 47.90 5.73 28.72
N TYR A 316 48.74 4.72 28.54
CA TYR A 316 50.17 4.88 28.34
C TYR A 316 50.66 4.46 26.94
N GLY A 317 49.82 3.82 26.15
CA GLY A 317 50.23 3.27 24.84
C GLY A 317 51.24 2.16 24.90
N ALA A 318 51.54 1.62 26.09
CA ALA A 318 52.56 0.63 26.33
C ALA A 318 52.15 -0.38 27.41
N VAL A 319 52.67 -1.60 27.31
CA VAL A 319 52.45 -2.68 28.28
C VAL A 319 53.78 -3.31 28.67
N LYS A 320 53.89 -3.66 29.94
CA LYS A 320 55.06 -4.33 30.47
C LYS A 320 54.90 -5.84 30.32
N VAL A 321 55.90 -6.48 29.73
CA VAL A 321 55.98 -7.94 29.60
C VAL A 321 57.23 -8.47 30.30
N ARG A 322 57.15 -9.67 30.85
CA ARG A 322 58.28 -10.34 31.51
C ARG A 322 59.10 -11.12 30.48
N SER A 323 60.40 -11.03 30.56
CA SER A 323 61.30 -11.90 29.81
C SER A 323 62.15 -12.65 30.81
N SER A 324 62.12 -13.97 30.87
CA SER A 324 62.93 -14.84 31.66
C SER A 324 63.68 -15.84 30.79
N ASP A 325 64.80 -16.42 31.32
CA ASP A 325 65.63 -17.33 30.55
C ASP A 325 64.84 -18.43 29.85
N GLY A 326 64.82 -18.35 28.51
CA GLY A 326 64.17 -19.33 27.62
C GLY A 326 62.78 -18.96 27.07
N SER A 327 62.11 -17.92 27.58
CA SER A 327 60.83 -17.46 27.01
C SER A 327 60.79 -15.94 26.90
N LYS A 328 60.56 -15.42 25.69
CA LYS A 328 60.40 -13.98 25.44
C LYS A 328 58.94 -13.58 25.70
N GLY A 329 58.76 -12.54 26.54
CA GLY A 329 57.47 -11.88 26.65
C GLY A 329 57.20 -11.05 25.40
N GLY A 330 55.97 -11.00 24.96
CA GLY A 330 55.57 -10.26 23.77
C GLY A 330 54.06 -10.04 23.68
N VAL A 331 53.70 -9.17 22.80
CA VAL A 331 52.30 -8.92 22.41
C VAL A 331 52.24 -9.16 20.93
N GLU A 332 51.45 -10.13 20.53
CA GLU A 332 51.09 -10.36 19.12
C GLU A 332 49.69 -9.83 18.85
N SER A 333 49.51 -9.22 17.72
CA SER A 333 48.18 -8.76 17.29
C SER A 333 47.61 -9.71 16.21
N LEU A 334 46.46 -10.25 16.48
CA LEU A 334 45.64 -10.93 15.48
C LEU A 334 44.59 -9.95 14.99
N GLN A 335 44.70 -9.50 13.75
CA GLN A 335 43.65 -8.71 13.09
C GLN A 335 42.70 -9.66 12.42
N ILE A 336 41.42 -9.50 12.73
CA ILE A 336 40.34 -10.19 12.02
C ILE A 336 39.83 -9.20 10.97
N GLU A 337 40.17 -9.42 9.69
CA GLU A 337 39.69 -8.57 8.61
C GLU A 337 38.22 -8.88 8.32
N VAL A 338 37.39 -7.83 8.26
CA VAL A 338 36.00 -7.95 7.79
C VAL A 338 36.04 -8.12 6.29
N ASN A 339 35.50 -9.25 5.80
CA ASN A 339 35.42 -9.50 4.36
C ASN A 339 34.27 -8.69 3.75
N SER A 340 34.56 -7.44 3.37
CA SER A 340 33.60 -6.50 2.78
C SER A 340 32.93 -7.00 1.50
N ASP A 341 33.63 -7.83 0.72
CA ASP A 341 33.10 -8.33 -0.55
C ASP A 341 32.02 -9.40 -0.34
N ASN A 342 32.19 -10.26 0.68
CA ASN A 342 31.13 -11.19 1.07
C ASN A 342 29.88 -10.46 1.56
N TYR A 343 30.01 -9.41 2.37
CA TYR A 343 28.88 -8.61 2.81
C TYR A 343 28.15 -7.95 1.65
N LYS A 344 28.88 -7.35 0.70
CA LYS A 344 28.29 -6.75 -0.52
C LYS A 344 27.53 -7.79 -1.36
N ALA A 345 28.12 -8.97 -1.56
CA ALA A 345 27.53 -10.04 -2.34
C ALA A 345 26.22 -10.53 -1.70
N ILE A 346 26.22 -10.82 -0.39
CA ILE A 346 25.04 -11.32 0.31
C ILE A 346 23.95 -10.22 0.38
N LEU A 347 24.31 -8.96 0.65
CA LEU A 347 23.37 -7.84 0.67
C LEU A 347 22.71 -7.65 -0.69
N SER A 348 23.47 -7.78 -1.77
CA SER A 348 22.93 -7.73 -3.14
C SER A 348 21.93 -8.86 -3.40
N LEU A 349 22.26 -10.09 -2.96
CA LEU A 349 21.36 -11.24 -3.06
C LEU A 349 20.06 -11.03 -2.26
N PHE A 350 20.15 -10.50 -1.05
CA PHE A 350 18.96 -10.24 -0.22
C PHE A 350 18.06 -9.16 -0.84
N LYS A 351 18.64 -8.08 -1.36
CA LYS A 351 17.89 -7.03 -2.05
C LYS A 351 17.20 -7.56 -3.29
N LYS A 352 17.90 -8.37 -4.08
CA LYS A 352 17.32 -9.03 -5.27
C LYS A 352 16.21 -9.99 -4.88
N ALA A 353 16.44 -10.86 -3.89
CA ALA A 353 15.43 -11.79 -3.39
C ALA A 353 14.20 -11.07 -2.81
N LEU A 354 14.37 -9.91 -2.16
CA LEU A 354 13.26 -9.10 -1.66
C LEU A 354 12.39 -8.59 -2.81
N ILE A 355 13.00 -8.09 -3.89
CA ILE A 355 12.28 -7.63 -5.08
C ILE A 355 11.54 -8.80 -5.74
N GLU A 356 12.20 -9.95 -5.94
CA GLU A 356 11.61 -11.14 -6.56
C GLU A 356 10.44 -11.70 -5.74
N ASN A 357 10.63 -11.90 -4.42
CA ASN A 357 9.56 -12.40 -3.53
C ASN A 357 8.40 -11.40 -3.37
N GLY A 358 8.71 -10.11 -3.40
CA GLY A 358 7.72 -9.05 -3.39
C GLY A 358 7.06 -8.80 -4.74
N ARG A 359 7.51 -9.50 -5.81
CA ARG A 359 7.05 -9.28 -7.20
C ARG A 359 7.14 -7.81 -7.60
N GLY A 360 8.28 -7.20 -7.32
CA GLY A 360 8.64 -5.87 -7.78
C GLY A 360 9.45 -5.92 -9.07
N TYR A 361 9.95 -4.78 -9.52
CA TYR A 361 10.95 -4.72 -10.58
C TYR A 361 12.20 -3.99 -10.10
N ASP A 362 13.36 -4.39 -10.60
CA ASP A 362 14.63 -3.71 -10.31
C ASP A 362 14.91 -2.66 -11.40
N ALA A 363 14.69 -1.39 -11.07
CA ALA A 363 14.98 -0.28 -11.97
C ALA A 363 16.49 -0.10 -12.29
N LYS A 364 17.36 -0.83 -11.58
CA LYS A 364 18.82 -0.83 -11.80
C LYS A 364 19.33 -2.10 -12.48
N ASP A 365 18.42 -2.93 -13.00
CA ASP A 365 18.77 -4.14 -13.75
C ASP A 365 19.65 -3.78 -14.94
N GLU A 366 20.71 -4.54 -15.15
CA GLU A 366 21.67 -4.34 -16.25
C GLU A 366 21.00 -4.36 -17.64
N ARG A 367 19.87 -5.05 -17.77
CA ARG A 367 19.04 -5.08 -18.98
C ARG A 367 18.48 -3.72 -19.37
N MET A 368 18.41 -2.76 -18.41
CA MET A 368 17.94 -1.39 -18.63
C MET A 368 19.08 -0.41 -18.97
N ALA A 369 20.35 -0.82 -18.87
CA ALA A 369 21.49 0.10 -18.94
C ALA A 369 21.77 0.65 -20.35
N ASN A 370 21.36 -0.02 -21.44
CA ASN A 370 21.72 0.36 -22.80
C ASN A 370 20.51 0.28 -23.75
N ASN A 371 19.63 1.30 -23.72
CA ASN A 371 18.47 1.39 -24.62
C ASN A 371 17.70 0.04 -24.70
N PRO A 372 17.02 -0.36 -23.64
CA PRO A 372 16.34 -1.64 -23.60
C PRO A 372 15.27 -1.70 -24.69
N ASN A 373 15.20 -2.83 -25.40
CA ASN A 373 14.10 -3.07 -26.32
C ASN A 373 12.80 -3.35 -25.52
N GLN A 374 11.66 -3.22 -26.19
CA GLN A 374 10.36 -3.39 -25.56
C GLN A 374 10.19 -4.76 -24.89
N MET A 375 10.77 -5.84 -25.44
CA MET A 375 10.73 -7.17 -24.82
C MET A 375 11.48 -7.25 -23.49
N ASN A 376 12.61 -6.57 -23.35
CA ASN A 376 13.36 -6.51 -22.09
C ASN A 376 12.56 -5.74 -21.04
N ILE A 377 11.92 -4.63 -21.44
CA ILE A 377 11.04 -3.85 -20.58
C ILE A 377 9.87 -4.73 -20.09
N GLN A 378 9.17 -5.40 -21.00
CA GLN A 378 8.06 -6.29 -20.65
C GLN A 378 8.49 -7.44 -19.74
N SER A 379 9.63 -8.07 -20.02
CA SER A 379 10.19 -9.13 -19.16
C SER A 379 10.48 -8.64 -17.74
N MET A 380 10.95 -7.39 -17.58
CA MET A 380 11.23 -6.81 -16.28
C MET A 380 9.94 -6.54 -15.50
N TYR A 381 8.86 -6.13 -16.18
CA TYR A 381 7.58 -5.84 -15.54
C TYR A 381 6.70 -7.08 -15.33
N SER A 382 7.06 -8.26 -15.84
CA SER A 382 6.23 -9.47 -15.80
C SER A 382 5.76 -9.85 -14.39
N ASP A 383 6.62 -9.76 -13.39
CA ASP A 383 6.29 -10.13 -12.01
C ASP A 383 5.35 -9.12 -11.33
N ILE A 384 5.59 -7.82 -11.55
CA ILE A 384 4.71 -6.79 -11.00
C ILE A 384 3.35 -6.79 -11.70
N ASP A 385 3.29 -7.15 -13.00
CA ASP A 385 2.04 -7.32 -13.74
C ASP A 385 1.16 -8.42 -13.17
N LEU A 386 1.74 -9.54 -12.71
CA LEU A 386 0.98 -10.61 -12.07
C LEU A 386 0.25 -10.13 -10.81
N ASP A 387 0.93 -9.37 -9.95
CA ASP A 387 0.28 -8.80 -8.76
C ASP A 387 -0.69 -7.68 -9.14
N ALA A 388 -0.36 -6.84 -10.13
CA ALA A 388 -1.22 -5.78 -10.60
C ALA A 388 -2.54 -6.32 -11.16
N ASN A 389 -2.52 -7.40 -11.95
CA ASN A 389 -3.72 -8.05 -12.44
C ASN A 389 -4.60 -8.58 -11.30
N GLY A 390 -3.98 -9.16 -10.26
CA GLY A 390 -4.72 -9.61 -9.08
C GLY A 390 -5.37 -8.46 -8.30
N ILE A 391 -4.64 -7.37 -8.08
CA ILE A 391 -5.15 -6.16 -7.42
C ILE A 391 -6.28 -5.54 -8.24
N GLU A 392 -6.11 -5.46 -9.56
CA GLU A 392 -7.10 -4.89 -10.47
C GLU A 392 -8.42 -5.64 -10.40
N THR A 393 -8.38 -6.97 -10.41
CA THR A 393 -9.58 -7.81 -10.27
C THR A 393 -10.33 -7.54 -8.96
N GLU A 394 -9.61 -7.48 -7.84
CA GLU A 394 -10.20 -7.19 -6.53
C GLU A 394 -10.73 -5.75 -6.45
N PHE A 395 -10.02 -4.79 -7.02
CA PHE A 395 -10.45 -3.39 -7.03
C PHE A 395 -11.64 -3.15 -7.96
N GLN A 396 -11.73 -3.84 -9.11
CA GLN A 396 -12.90 -3.80 -9.97
C GLN A 396 -14.15 -4.28 -9.24
N ALA A 397 -14.07 -5.39 -8.51
CA ALA A 397 -15.16 -5.86 -7.66
C ALA A 397 -15.55 -4.82 -6.57
N SER A 398 -14.57 -4.15 -5.99
CA SER A 398 -14.80 -3.05 -5.03
C SER A 398 -15.47 -1.84 -5.68
N PHE A 399 -15.14 -1.55 -6.94
CA PHE A 399 -15.78 -0.48 -7.70
C PHE A 399 -17.24 -0.79 -8.05
N GLU A 400 -17.62 -2.05 -8.29
CA GLU A 400 -19.01 -2.44 -8.46
C GLU A 400 -19.84 -2.11 -7.22
N GLU A 401 -19.30 -2.41 -6.03
CA GLU A 401 -19.94 -2.05 -4.78
C GLU A 401 -19.99 -0.52 -4.56
N LEU A 402 -18.92 0.19 -4.90
CA LEU A 402 -18.84 1.65 -4.84
C LEU A 402 -19.85 2.32 -5.78
N LEU A 403 -19.98 1.83 -7.00
CA LEU A 403 -20.92 2.34 -8.00
C LEU A 403 -22.38 2.18 -7.54
N TRP A 404 -22.70 1.12 -6.79
CA TRP A 404 -24.01 0.99 -6.19
C TRP A 404 -24.33 2.20 -5.27
N PHE A 405 -23.42 2.62 -4.39
CA PHE A 405 -23.63 3.80 -3.53
C PHE A 405 -23.70 5.10 -4.32
N VAL A 406 -22.89 5.21 -5.37
CA VAL A 406 -22.90 6.37 -6.28
C VAL A 406 -24.26 6.45 -7.01
N ASN A 407 -24.77 5.34 -7.55
CA ASN A 407 -26.05 5.30 -8.26
C ASN A 407 -27.21 5.64 -7.32
N MET A 408 -27.20 5.12 -6.09
CA MET A 408 -28.17 5.49 -5.07
C MET A 408 -28.11 7.00 -4.72
N HIS A 409 -26.90 7.58 -4.65
CA HIS A 409 -26.74 9.03 -4.49
C HIS A 409 -27.35 9.80 -5.68
N LEU A 410 -27.07 9.41 -6.91
CA LEU A 410 -27.59 10.07 -8.11
C LEU A 410 -29.12 9.98 -8.19
N ALA A 411 -29.69 8.82 -7.86
CA ALA A 411 -31.14 8.62 -7.81
C ALA A 411 -31.79 9.49 -6.71
N ASN A 412 -31.22 9.50 -5.51
CA ASN A 412 -31.74 10.30 -4.38
C ASN A 412 -31.63 11.81 -4.60
N THR A 413 -30.72 12.26 -5.45
CA THR A 413 -30.55 13.67 -5.81
C THR A 413 -31.24 14.05 -7.14
N ASN A 414 -32.14 13.20 -7.65
CA ASN A 414 -32.88 13.38 -8.90
C ASN A 414 -31.98 13.65 -10.14
N GLN A 415 -30.77 13.11 -10.15
CA GLN A 415 -29.83 13.24 -11.28
C GLN A 415 -29.98 12.10 -12.30
N GLY A 416 -30.78 11.10 -12.01
CA GLY A 416 -31.09 9.95 -12.86
C GLY A 416 -30.93 8.62 -12.13
N ASP A 417 -31.52 7.58 -12.70
CA ASP A 417 -31.36 6.20 -12.25
C ASP A 417 -30.46 5.47 -13.25
N TYR A 418 -29.32 5.00 -12.75
CA TYR A 418 -28.26 4.34 -13.54
C TYR A 418 -27.94 2.93 -13.01
N GLU A 419 -28.88 2.29 -12.30
CA GLU A 419 -28.65 0.97 -11.68
C GLU A 419 -28.31 -0.11 -12.72
N ASN A 420 -28.83 0.01 -13.94
CA ASN A 420 -28.64 -0.96 -15.03
C ASN A 420 -27.56 -0.55 -16.04
N GLU A 421 -26.84 0.55 -15.81
CA GLU A 421 -25.80 1.02 -16.71
C GLU A 421 -24.47 0.33 -16.38
N GLU A 422 -23.83 -0.24 -17.38
CA GLU A 422 -22.51 -0.84 -17.25
C GLU A 422 -21.42 0.23 -17.26
N VAL A 423 -20.49 0.11 -16.32
CA VAL A 423 -19.31 0.98 -16.23
C VAL A 423 -18.07 0.11 -16.19
N ASN A 424 -17.21 0.28 -17.17
CA ASN A 424 -15.90 -0.35 -17.19
C ASN A 424 -14.87 0.59 -16.54
N VAL A 425 -14.19 0.10 -15.51
CA VAL A 425 -13.16 0.83 -14.76
C VAL A 425 -11.80 0.33 -15.20
N ILE A 426 -11.03 1.18 -15.89
CA ILE A 426 -9.72 0.85 -16.43
C ILE A 426 -8.64 1.51 -15.58
N PHE A 427 -7.72 0.68 -15.06
CA PHE A 427 -6.55 1.12 -14.33
C PHE A 427 -5.39 1.38 -15.29
N ASN A 428 -4.99 2.65 -15.43
CA ASN A 428 -3.91 3.06 -16.32
C ASN A 428 -2.55 2.84 -15.65
N ARG A 429 -1.82 1.82 -16.10
CA ARG A 429 -0.51 1.48 -15.52
C ARG A 429 0.58 2.45 -15.97
N ASP A 430 1.54 2.68 -15.08
CA ASP A 430 2.72 3.51 -15.37
C ASP A 430 3.88 2.62 -15.83
N ILE A 431 3.86 2.24 -17.11
CA ILE A 431 4.87 1.37 -17.74
C ILE A 431 5.84 2.23 -18.53
N LEU A 432 7.14 1.96 -18.36
CA LEU A 432 8.15 2.50 -19.27
C LEU A 432 7.98 1.84 -20.64
N ILE A 433 7.98 2.65 -21.68
CA ILE A 433 7.91 2.19 -23.05
C ILE A 433 9.08 2.73 -23.85
N ASN A 434 9.55 1.94 -24.81
CA ASN A 434 10.48 2.45 -25.80
C ASN A 434 9.67 3.23 -26.86
N GLU A 435 9.51 4.54 -26.63
CA GLU A 435 8.68 5.42 -27.46
C GLU A 435 9.02 5.35 -28.95
N MET A 436 10.31 5.28 -29.29
CA MET A 436 10.73 5.17 -30.68
C MET A 436 10.26 3.85 -31.32
N GLU A 437 10.44 2.73 -30.63
CA GLU A 437 10.03 1.42 -31.14
C GLU A 437 8.49 1.33 -31.28
N VAL A 438 7.74 1.88 -30.31
CA VAL A 438 6.28 1.91 -30.37
C VAL A 438 5.78 2.75 -31.54
N VAL A 439 6.32 3.97 -31.73
CA VAL A 439 5.96 4.84 -32.85
C VAL A 439 6.30 4.17 -34.21
N GLU A 440 7.47 3.54 -34.32
CA GLU A 440 7.86 2.82 -35.53
C GLU A 440 6.92 1.64 -35.86
N VAL A 441 6.48 0.90 -34.85
CA VAL A 441 5.49 -0.19 -35.00
C VAL A 441 4.12 0.37 -35.43
N LEU A 442 3.68 1.48 -34.84
CA LEU A 442 2.42 2.13 -35.21
C LEU A 442 2.43 2.66 -36.64
N ASP A 443 3.54 3.25 -37.09
CA ASP A 443 3.71 3.71 -38.46
C ASP A 443 3.67 2.55 -39.48
N LYS A 444 4.30 1.42 -39.14
CA LYS A 444 4.25 0.18 -39.94
C LYS A 444 2.87 -0.50 -39.91
N SER A 445 2.03 -0.17 -38.94
CA SER A 445 0.68 -0.73 -38.74
C SER A 445 -0.42 0.12 -39.36
N ALA A 446 -0.18 0.74 -40.51
CA ALA A 446 -1.10 1.64 -41.19
C ALA A 446 -2.46 1.00 -41.59
N TYR A 447 -2.56 -0.32 -41.58
CA TYR A 447 -3.79 -1.09 -41.81
C TYR A 447 -4.77 -1.11 -40.62
N LEU A 448 -4.33 -0.71 -39.43
CA LEU A 448 -5.20 -0.58 -38.26
C LEU A 448 -6.03 0.70 -38.31
N PRO A 449 -7.26 0.69 -37.74
CA PRO A 449 -8.06 1.91 -37.61
C PRO A 449 -7.28 3.03 -36.92
N LEU A 450 -7.56 4.26 -37.35
CA LEU A 450 -6.86 5.45 -36.80
C LEU A 450 -7.06 5.57 -35.28
N GLU A 451 -8.24 5.26 -34.78
CA GLU A 451 -8.57 5.27 -33.36
C GLU A 451 -7.67 4.32 -32.56
N THR A 452 -7.47 3.09 -33.05
CA THR A 452 -6.59 2.10 -32.42
C THR A 452 -5.13 2.58 -32.38
N ARG A 453 -4.67 3.22 -33.47
CA ARG A 453 -3.29 3.75 -33.52
C ARG A 453 -3.10 4.92 -32.58
N ILE A 454 -4.06 5.82 -32.48
CA ILE A 454 -4.05 6.95 -31.55
C ILE A 454 -4.09 6.44 -30.11
N ALA A 455 -4.90 5.43 -29.80
CA ALA A 455 -5.00 4.85 -28.47
C ALA A 455 -3.68 4.21 -27.98
N GLN A 456 -2.86 3.73 -28.90
CA GLN A 456 -1.57 3.11 -28.59
C GLN A 456 -0.39 4.09 -28.70
N HIS A 457 -0.62 5.36 -29.05
CA HIS A 457 0.45 6.31 -29.25
C HIS A 457 0.98 6.85 -27.90
N PRO A 458 2.29 6.80 -27.61
CA PRO A 458 2.86 7.11 -26.30
C PRO A 458 2.57 8.54 -25.79
N TYR A 459 2.33 9.49 -26.70
CA TYR A 459 2.06 10.89 -26.35
C TYR A 459 0.56 11.23 -26.24
N VAL A 460 -0.34 10.27 -26.43
CA VAL A 460 -1.79 10.49 -26.35
C VAL A 460 -2.28 10.05 -24.99
N SER A 461 -2.71 11.00 -24.16
CA SER A 461 -3.28 10.74 -22.84
C SER A 461 -4.80 10.62 -22.84
N ASP A 462 -5.48 11.24 -23.84
CA ASP A 462 -6.93 11.21 -24.00
C ASP A 462 -7.28 10.98 -25.48
N VAL A 463 -7.67 9.77 -25.80
CA VAL A 463 -7.96 9.31 -27.15
C VAL A 463 -9.12 10.09 -27.78
N GLN A 464 -10.17 10.35 -26.99
CA GLN A 464 -11.37 11.05 -27.48
C GLN A 464 -11.11 12.53 -27.77
N LEU A 465 -10.29 13.15 -26.92
CA LEU A 465 -9.88 14.54 -27.15
C LEU A 465 -9.03 14.65 -28.41
N GLU A 466 -8.11 13.71 -28.63
CA GLU A 466 -7.22 13.72 -29.79
C GLU A 466 -7.97 13.43 -31.10
N LEU A 467 -8.95 12.50 -31.06
CA LEU A 467 -9.85 12.27 -32.20
C LEU A 467 -10.69 13.49 -32.53
N LYS A 468 -11.16 14.26 -31.54
CA LYS A 468 -11.86 15.53 -31.77
C LYS A 468 -10.95 16.56 -32.43
N ARG A 469 -9.72 16.69 -31.97
CA ARG A 469 -8.71 17.61 -32.58
C ARG A 469 -8.43 17.24 -34.02
N LEU A 470 -8.21 15.96 -34.31
CA LEU A 470 -8.00 15.48 -35.69
C LEU A 470 -9.19 15.76 -36.60
N LYS A 471 -10.42 15.53 -36.15
CA LYS A 471 -11.63 15.84 -36.89
C LYS A 471 -11.77 17.35 -37.17
N GLN A 472 -11.38 18.17 -36.20
CA GLN A 472 -11.39 19.63 -36.35
C GLN A 472 -10.33 20.09 -37.34
N GLU A 473 -9.11 19.59 -37.27
CA GLU A 473 -8.04 19.87 -38.24
C GLU A 473 -8.38 19.45 -39.65
N GLN A 474 -8.99 18.27 -39.82
CA GLN A 474 -9.46 17.80 -41.13
C GLN A 474 -10.55 18.71 -41.71
N LYS A 475 -11.46 19.18 -40.85
CA LYS A 475 -12.50 20.15 -41.28
C LYS A 475 -11.90 21.49 -41.67
N GLU A 476 -10.96 22.01 -40.89
CA GLU A 476 -10.27 23.26 -41.19
C GLU A 476 -9.44 23.18 -42.49
N GLN A 477 -8.83 22.03 -42.79
CA GLN A 477 -8.16 21.74 -44.03
C GLN A 477 -9.10 21.67 -45.21
N MET A 478 -10.28 21.03 -45.06
CA MET A 478 -11.33 21.01 -46.09
C MET A 478 -11.85 22.42 -46.37
N ASP A 479 -12.17 23.18 -45.35
CA ASP A 479 -12.65 24.56 -45.48
C ASP A 479 -11.59 25.48 -46.17
N GLN A 480 -10.32 25.22 -45.94
CA GLN A 480 -9.24 25.89 -46.65
C GLN A 480 -9.17 25.51 -48.13
N TYR A 481 -9.31 24.23 -48.45
CA TYR A 481 -9.35 23.74 -49.85
C TYR A 481 -10.54 24.31 -50.62
N ASP A 482 -11.72 24.34 -50.03
CA ASP A 482 -12.92 24.92 -50.64
C ASP A 482 -12.79 26.43 -50.88
N ASN A 483 -12.17 27.14 -49.98
CA ASN A 483 -11.85 28.57 -50.18
C ASN A 483 -10.81 28.79 -51.28
N TYR A 484 -9.81 27.92 -51.45
CA TYR A 484 -8.87 27.98 -52.57
C TYR A 484 -9.56 27.71 -53.90
N GLU A 485 -10.45 26.73 -53.96
CA GLU A 485 -11.18 26.40 -55.22
C GLU A 485 -12.15 27.51 -55.62
N THR A 486 -12.82 28.14 -54.66
CA THR A 486 -13.71 29.31 -54.95
C THR A 486 -12.90 30.52 -55.42
N THR A 487 -11.77 30.78 -54.81
CA THR A 487 -10.87 31.89 -55.21
C THR A 487 -10.22 31.65 -56.58
N PHE A 488 -9.97 30.40 -56.99
CA PHE A 488 -9.48 30.05 -58.32
C PHE A 488 -10.58 30.15 -59.39
N LYS A 489 -11.82 29.78 -59.07
CA LYS A 489 -12.98 29.92 -60.00
C LYS A 489 -13.36 31.37 -60.24
N GLU A 490 -13.28 32.25 -59.24
CA GLU A 490 -13.49 33.69 -59.40
C GLU A 490 -12.42 34.35 -60.26
N LYS A 491 -11.15 33.92 -60.21
CA LYS A 491 -10.07 34.43 -61.06
C LYS A 491 -10.11 33.95 -62.51
N GLN A 492 -10.73 32.79 -62.80
CA GLN A 492 -10.91 32.31 -64.18
C GLN A 492 -12.19 32.85 -64.84
N GLY A 493 -13.20 33.26 -64.07
CA GLY A 493 -14.45 33.87 -64.60
C GLY A 493 -14.31 35.36 -64.97
N GLY A 494 -13.16 35.97 -64.73
CA GLY A 494 -12.92 37.42 -65.00
C GLY A 494 -12.21 37.76 -66.30
N VAL A 495 -12.01 36.79 -67.23
CA VAL A 495 -11.36 37.07 -68.55
C VAL A 495 -12.30 36.62 -69.66
N ASP A 496 -13.44 37.28 -69.82
CA ASP A 496 -14.12 37.35 -71.09
C ASP A 496 -14.95 38.62 -71.17
N GLY A 497 -14.57 39.46 -72.09
CA GLY A 497 -15.43 40.56 -72.53
C GLY A 497 -14.81 41.94 -72.55
N THR A 498 -13.92 42.22 -73.54
CA THR A 498 -14.07 43.42 -74.39
C THR A 498 -13.02 43.39 -75.48
N THR A 499 -13.45 42.99 -76.67
CA THR A 499 -12.86 43.49 -77.92
C THR A 499 -13.96 43.67 -78.91
N THR A 500 -14.35 44.85 -79.12
CA THR A 500 -14.68 45.48 -80.41
C THR A 500 -14.23 46.89 -80.39
#